data_f64913f4a96acd09f60120b169207b91
#
_entry.id   f64913f4a96acd09f60120b169207b91
#
_cell.length_a   1.000
_cell.length_b   1.000
_cell.length_c   1.000
_cell.angle_alpha   90.00
_cell.angle_beta   90.00
_cell.angle_gamma   90.00
#
_symmetry.space_group_name_H-M   'P 1'
#
loop_
_entity.id
_entity.type
_entity.pdbx_description
1 polymer ?
#
loop_
_entity_poly.entity_id
_entity_poly.type
_entity_poly.pdbx_seq_one_letter_code
_entity_poly.pdbx_strand_id
1 'polypeptide(L)'
;IMSSNFSGYEPYKGDLPQRNFGSLVAHETGEAVTNGIYNAQVRGIMFIHPGTLVYEGMVVGVSPKAGDINVNVCKKKHITNMRASGSDESQRLIPPRIMSLEEMIEFIGEDELLEVTPKSLRIRKSILNNNDRLRAYNRAKKLVNMKFNLV
;
A
#
# COMPACT_ATOMS: atom_id res chain seq x y z
N ILE A 1 -10.23 -13.28 15.16
CA ILE A 1 -11.34 -12.42 15.42
C ILE A 1 -11.47 -12.09 16.84
N MET A 2 -11.49 -10.89 17.04
CA MET A 2 -11.70 -10.43 18.36
C MET A 2 -13.16 -10.33 18.67
N SER A 3 -13.70 -11.34 19.28
CA SER A 3 -14.85 -11.12 20.10
C SER A 3 -14.33 -10.42 21.36
N SER A 4 -14.20 -9.15 21.31
CA SER A 4 -13.70 -8.46 22.48
C SER A 4 -14.87 -8.04 23.32
N ASN A 5 -15.02 -8.68 24.44
CA ASN A 5 -15.77 -8.10 25.51
C ASN A 5 -14.92 -7.00 26.14
N PHE A 6 -15.47 -5.82 26.24
CA PHE A 6 -14.79 -4.73 26.92
C PHE A 6 -14.61 -5.13 28.40
N SER A 7 -13.37 -5.31 28.81
CA SER A 7 -13.02 -5.73 30.17
C SER A 7 -12.49 -4.58 31.05
N GLY A 8 -12.52 -3.35 30.53
CA GLY A 8 -12.02 -2.17 31.25
C GLY A 8 -10.79 -1.57 30.55
N TYR A 9 -10.31 -0.47 31.09
CA TYR A 9 -9.11 0.18 30.57
C TYR A 9 -7.87 -0.39 31.24
N GLU A 10 -6.90 -0.73 30.43
CA GLU A 10 -5.58 -1.12 30.93
C GLU A 10 -4.65 0.10 30.95
N PRO A 11 -3.64 0.13 31.83
CA PRO A 11 -2.62 1.16 31.77
C PRO A 11 -1.90 1.15 30.43
N TYR A 12 -1.54 2.33 29.95
CA TYR A 12 -0.77 2.47 28.72
C TYR A 12 0.56 1.73 28.86
N LYS A 13 0.80 0.78 27.95
CA LYS A 13 1.98 -0.07 27.97
C LYS A 13 3.11 0.40 27.05
N GLY A 14 3.06 1.64 26.59
CA GLY A 14 4.01 2.18 25.63
C GLY A 14 3.50 2.08 24.20
N ASP A 15 4.26 2.62 23.28
CA ASP A 15 3.90 2.59 21.86
C ASP A 15 3.98 1.17 21.32
N LEU A 16 2.98 0.82 20.50
CA LEU A 16 3.05 -0.45 19.76
C LEU A 16 4.25 -0.41 18.82
N PRO A 17 4.94 -1.57 18.63
CA PRO A 17 6.04 -1.60 17.69
C PRO A 17 5.56 -1.15 16.31
N GLN A 18 6.21 -0.14 15.77
CA GLN A 18 5.92 0.27 14.40
C GLN A 18 6.42 -0.81 13.44
N ARG A 19 5.64 -1.04 12.39
CA ARG A 19 6.06 -1.99 11.38
C ARG A 19 7.33 -1.48 10.68
N ASN A 20 8.23 -2.40 10.36
CA ASN A 20 9.52 -2.09 9.75
C ASN A 20 9.48 -2.06 8.21
N PHE A 21 8.31 -2.21 7.63
CA PHE A 21 8.12 -2.26 6.18
C PHE A 21 7.16 -1.18 5.74
N GLY A 22 7.23 -0.83 4.46
CA GLY A 22 6.36 0.17 3.86
C GLY A 22 5.25 -0.45 3.03
N SER A 23 4.37 0.40 2.51
CA SER A 23 3.29 0.01 1.62
C SER A 23 3.59 0.42 0.18
N LEU A 24 3.22 -0.42 -0.77
CA LEU A 24 3.17 -0.05 -2.17
C LEU A 24 1.79 0.58 -2.41
N VAL A 25 1.78 1.83 -2.84
CA VAL A 25 0.57 2.64 -2.96
C VAL A 25 0.31 2.95 -4.42
N ALA A 26 -0.92 2.73 -4.87
CA ALA A 26 -1.29 3.03 -6.25
C ALA A 26 -1.17 4.52 -6.53
N HIS A 27 -0.51 4.84 -7.63
CA HIS A 27 -0.25 6.23 -8.03
C HIS A 27 -1.45 6.86 -8.73
N GLU A 28 -2.26 6.07 -9.41
CA GLU A 28 -3.40 6.58 -10.16
C GLU A 28 -4.60 5.65 -10.06
N THR A 29 -5.76 6.17 -10.45
CA THR A 29 -7.01 5.41 -10.49
C THR A 29 -7.16 4.74 -11.84
N GLY A 30 -7.52 3.47 -11.84
CA GLY A 30 -7.74 2.71 -13.07
C GLY A 30 -7.75 1.22 -12.82
N GLU A 31 -7.55 0.46 -13.88
CA GLU A 31 -7.49 -0.99 -13.83
C GLU A 31 -6.04 -1.45 -13.84
N ALA A 32 -5.68 -2.32 -12.89
CA ALA A 32 -4.36 -2.90 -12.84
C ALA A 32 -4.11 -3.78 -14.07
N VAL A 33 -2.96 -3.59 -14.70
CA VAL A 33 -2.57 -4.37 -15.88
C VAL A 33 -1.34 -5.21 -15.58
N THR A 34 -1.18 -6.29 -16.33
CA THR A 34 -0.06 -7.22 -16.15
C THR A 34 1.29 -6.51 -16.12
N ASN A 35 1.53 -5.62 -17.08
CA ASN A 35 2.80 -4.89 -17.15
C ASN A 35 3.04 -4.02 -15.91
N GLY A 36 1.99 -3.35 -15.43
CA GLY A 36 2.10 -2.50 -14.23
C GLY A 36 2.44 -3.31 -13.00
N ILE A 37 1.76 -4.43 -12.81
CA ILE A 37 2.02 -5.34 -11.68
C ILE A 37 3.41 -5.96 -11.80
N TYR A 38 3.80 -6.39 -12.99
CA TYR A 38 5.12 -6.97 -13.23
C TYR A 38 6.23 -6.00 -12.80
N ASN A 39 6.11 -4.74 -13.19
CA ASN A 39 7.11 -3.73 -12.82
C ASN A 39 7.06 -3.38 -11.33
N ALA A 40 5.89 -3.44 -10.72
CA ALA A 40 5.73 -3.14 -9.29
C ALA A 40 6.24 -4.27 -8.40
N GLN A 41 6.13 -5.52 -8.84
CA GLN A 41 6.50 -6.68 -8.01
C GLN A 41 8.00 -6.74 -7.67
N VAL A 42 8.85 -6.04 -8.42
CA VAL A 42 10.28 -5.95 -8.10
C VAL A 42 10.52 -5.14 -6.82
N ARG A 43 9.56 -4.36 -6.40
CA ARG A 43 9.65 -3.53 -5.19
C ARG A 43 9.08 -4.20 -3.96
N GLY A 44 8.34 -5.28 -4.11
CA GLY A 44 7.75 -5.99 -3.00
C GLY A 44 6.69 -6.99 -3.41
N ILE A 45 5.91 -7.45 -2.44
CA ILE A 45 4.86 -8.45 -2.66
C ILE A 45 3.56 -7.73 -2.97
N MET A 46 2.91 -8.11 -4.06
CA MET A 46 1.65 -7.51 -4.49
C MET A 46 0.46 -8.20 -3.84
N PHE A 47 -0.63 -7.47 -3.68
CA PHE A 47 -1.89 -7.96 -3.10
C PHE A 47 -3.00 -8.13 -4.12
N ILE A 48 -2.77 -7.72 -5.37
CA ILE A 48 -3.81 -7.65 -6.40
C ILE A 48 -3.45 -8.47 -7.63
N HIS A 49 -4.48 -8.87 -8.37
CA HIS A 49 -4.36 -9.51 -9.68
C HIS A 49 -4.53 -8.47 -10.80
N PRO A 50 -4.07 -8.77 -12.03
CA PRO A 50 -4.44 -7.98 -13.21
C PRO A 50 -5.97 -7.93 -13.34
N GLY A 51 -6.49 -6.79 -13.76
CA GLY A 51 -7.92 -6.57 -13.87
C GLY A 51 -8.56 -5.99 -12.62
N THR A 52 -7.85 -5.90 -11.52
CA THR A 52 -8.36 -5.30 -10.29
C THR A 52 -8.48 -3.79 -10.46
N LEU A 53 -9.63 -3.23 -10.07
CA LEU A 53 -9.82 -1.79 -10.06
C LEU A 53 -9.11 -1.20 -8.85
N VAL A 54 -8.27 -0.22 -9.10
CA VAL A 54 -7.50 0.48 -8.06
C VAL A 54 -7.77 1.97 -8.14
N TYR A 55 -7.49 2.66 -7.05
CA TYR A 55 -7.61 4.13 -7.01
C TYR A 55 -6.37 4.73 -6.35
N GLU A 56 -6.12 5.98 -6.64
CA GLU A 56 -5.00 6.71 -6.04
C GLU A 56 -5.08 6.62 -4.52
N GLY A 57 -4.00 6.18 -3.89
CA GLY A 57 -3.95 6.00 -2.45
C GLY A 57 -4.31 4.61 -1.95
N MET A 58 -4.76 3.71 -2.82
CA MET A 58 -5.01 2.31 -2.46
C MET A 58 -3.69 1.57 -2.22
N VAL A 59 -3.62 0.80 -1.15
CA VAL A 59 -2.44 -0.04 -0.87
C VAL A 59 -2.55 -1.31 -1.69
N VAL A 60 -1.61 -1.51 -2.59
CA VAL A 60 -1.61 -2.64 -3.54
C VAL A 60 -0.51 -3.66 -3.28
N GLY A 61 0.32 -3.42 -2.30
CA GLY A 61 1.39 -4.34 -1.96
C GLY A 61 2.18 -3.89 -0.74
N VAL A 62 3.18 -4.68 -0.37
CA VAL A 62 4.07 -4.41 0.75
C VAL A 62 5.51 -4.37 0.26
N SER A 63 6.25 -3.35 0.70
CA SER A 63 7.67 -3.22 0.44
C SER A 63 8.47 -3.71 1.64
N PRO A 64 9.56 -4.47 1.44
CA PRO A 64 10.42 -4.88 2.55
C PRO A 64 11.19 -3.72 3.18
N LYS A 65 11.27 -2.59 2.49
CA LYS A 65 11.93 -1.39 2.99
C LYS A 65 10.97 -0.50 3.74
N ALA A 66 11.46 0.20 4.74
CA ALA A 66 10.65 1.20 5.44
C ALA A 66 10.28 2.34 4.49
N GLY A 67 9.09 2.90 4.69
CA GLY A 67 8.58 4.00 3.87
C GLY A 67 7.72 3.53 2.71
N ASP A 68 6.71 4.32 2.39
CA ASP A 68 5.77 4.00 1.33
C ASP A 68 6.34 4.33 -0.04
N ILE A 69 6.01 3.51 -1.02
CA ILE A 69 6.47 3.69 -2.39
C ILE A 69 5.23 3.77 -3.29
N ASN A 70 5.16 4.80 -4.11
CA ASN A 70 4.12 4.91 -5.12
C ASN A 70 4.48 4.05 -6.33
N VAL A 71 3.52 3.25 -6.77
CA VAL A 71 3.69 2.38 -7.95
C VAL A 71 2.54 2.60 -8.92
N ASN A 72 2.82 2.52 -10.19
CA ASN A 72 1.79 2.63 -11.22
C ASN A 72 1.45 1.25 -11.77
N VAL A 73 0.42 0.62 -11.19
CA VAL A 73 -0.04 -0.70 -11.63
C VAL A 73 -0.94 -0.64 -12.86
N CYS A 74 -1.36 0.56 -13.25
CA CYS A 74 -2.19 0.78 -14.44
C CYS A 74 -1.38 1.07 -15.69
N LYS A 75 -0.05 1.11 -15.58
CA LYS A 75 0.82 1.46 -16.69
C LYS A 75 0.84 0.38 -17.74
N LYS A 76 0.29 0.69 -18.89
CA LYS A 76 0.31 -0.22 -20.03
C LYS A 76 1.70 -0.29 -20.64
N LYS A 77 2.03 -1.44 -21.19
CA LYS A 77 3.29 -1.61 -21.89
C LYS A 77 3.31 -0.73 -23.12
N HIS A 78 4.40 0.00 -23.29
CA HIS A 78 4.60 0.80 -24.48
C HIS A 78 4.87 -0.14 -25.68
N ILE A 79 3.91 -0.21 -26.58
CA ILE A 79 4.07 -1.00 -27.79
C ILE A 79 4.92 -0.17 -28.76
N THR A 80 6.22 -0.39 -28.74
CA THR A 80 7.11 0.16 -29.74
C THR A 80 7.59 -0.97 -30.63
N ASN A 81 7.10 -1.02 -31.86
CA ASN A 81 7.60 -1.88 -32.92
C ASN A 81 7.56 -3.38 -32.68
N MET A 82 7.94 -4.11 -33.66
CA MET A 82 7.81 -5.56 -33.82
C MET A 82 8.49 -6.43 -32.76
N ARG A 83 9.34 -5.87 -31.94
CA ARG A 83 10.05 -6.63 -30.90
C ARG A 83 9.26 -6.79 -29.63
N ALA A 84 8.13 -6.10 -29.49
CA ALA A 84 7.34 -6.12 -28.27
C ALA A 84 6.56 -7.44 -28.10
N SER A 85 6.24 -8.13 -29.17
CA SER A 85 5.44 -9.34 -29.11
C SER A 85 6.11 -10.51 -28.39
N GLY A 86 7.45 -10.60 -28.43
CA GLY A 86 8.17 -11.67 -27.75
C GLY A 86 8.39 -11.44 -26.27
N SER A 87 8.33 -10.19 -25.80
CA SER A 87 8.61 -9.88 -24.39
C SER A 87 7.38 -9.97 -23.49
N ASP A 88 6.16 -9.96 -24.06
CA ASP A 88 4.94 -10.12 -23.27
C ASP A 88 4.81 -11.52 -22.69
N GLU A 89 5.29 -12.53 -23.41
CA GLU A 89 5.23 -13.91 -22.96
C GLU A 89 6.18 -14.21 -21.82
N SER A 90 7.19 -13.36 -21.60
CA SER A 90 8.17 -13.55 -20.54
C SER A 90 7.80 -12.87 -19.23
N GLN A 91 6.72 -12.11 -19.19
CA GLN A 91 6.29 -11.43 -17.97
C GLN A 91 5.56 -12.39 -17.05
N ARG A 92 6.30 -12.91 -16.07
CA ARG A 92 5.74 -13.80 -15.05
C ARG A 92 5.37 -13.00 -13.83
N LEU A 93 4.11 -13.10 -13.43
CA LEU A 93 3.64 -12.49 -12.20
C LEU A 93 3.82 -13.47 -11.05
N ILE A 94 4.38 -12.98 -9.97
CA ILE A 94 4.40 -13.72 -8.70
C ILE A 94 2.96 -13.71 -8.18
N PRO A 95 2.42 -14.87 -7.74
CA PRO A 95 1.06 -14.90 -7.21
C PRO A 95 0.89 -13.86 -6.09
N PRO A 96 -0.21 -13.09 -6.10
CA PRO A 96 -0.41 -12.08 -5.08
C PRO A 96 -0.70 -12.71 -3.73
N ARG A 97 -0.29 -12.02 -2.68
CA ARG A 97 -0.63 -12.41 -1.32
C ARG A 97 -2.04 -11.95 -1.02
N ILE A 98 -2.95 -12.90 -0.81
CA ILE A 98 -4.32 -12.60 -0.43
C ILE A 98 -4.40 -12.65 1.09
N MET A 99 -4.65 -11.51 1.70
CA MET A 99 -4.72 -11.40 3.16
C MET A 99 -6.14 -11.59 3.65
N SER A 100 -6.28 -12.29 4.78
CA SER A 100 -7.53 -12.34 5.51
C SER A 100 -7.81 -11.00 6.20
N LEU A 101 -9.02 -10.83 6.72
CA LEU A 101 -9.37 -9.63 7.49
C LEU A 101 -8.42 -9.42 8.67
N GLU A 102 -8.12 -10.49 9.39
CA GLU A 102 -7.21 -10.45 10.54
C GLU A 102 -5.81 -10.03 10.14
N GLU A 103 -5.30 -10.57 9.05
CA GLU A 103 -3.98 -10.19 8.54
C GLU A 103 -3.93 -8.72 8.13
N MET A 104 -5.01 -8.22 7.52
CA MET A 104 -5.11 -6.82 7.14
C MET A 104 -5.13 -5.89 8.35
N ILE A 105 -5.85 -6.29 9.40
CA ILE A 105 -5.90 -5.52 10.66
C ILE A 105 -4.53 -5.43 11.29
N GLU A 106 -3.76 -6.52 11.26
CA GLU A 106 -2.39 -6.51 11.77
C GLU A 106 -1.43 -5.72 10.88
N PHE A 107 -1.71 -5.69 9.59
CA PHE A 107 -0.85 -5.02 8.60
C PHE A 107 -0.96 -3.51 8.62
N ILE A 108 -2.17 -2.95 8.77
CA ILE A 108 -2.41 -1.53 8.58
C ILE A 108 -1.59 -0.66 9.52
N GLY A 109 -1.01 0.40 8.97
CA GLY A 109 -0.30 1.42 9.74
C GLY A 109 -1.25 2.51 10.24
N GLU A 110 -0.70 3.46 10.97
CA GLU A 110 -1.49 4.56 11.57
C GLU A 110 -2.15 5.46 10.53
N ASP A 111 -1.54 5.59 9.37
CA ASP A 111 -2.03 6.43 8.28
C ASP A 111 -2.84 5.65 7.24
N GLU A 112 -3.26 4.44 7.59
CA GLU A 112 -3.98 3.55 6.69
C GLU A 112 -5.35 3.18 7.25
N LEU A 113 -6.28 2.93 6.34
CA LEU A 113 -7.64 2.52 6.66
C LEU A 113 -7.98 1.22 5.95
N LEU A 114 -8.78 0.41 6.61
CA LEU A 114 -9.30 -0.83 6.02
C LEU A 114 -10.73 -0.59 5.56
N GLU A 115 -10.98 -0.78 4.26
CA GLU A 115 -12.32 -0.73 3.69
C GLU A 115 -12.88 -2.14 3.60
N VAL A 116 -14.02 -2.35 4.26
CA VAL A 116 -14.73 -3.62 4.22
C VAL A 116 -16.02 -3.42 3.44
N THR A 117 -16.13 -4.12 2.31
CA THR A 117 -17.34 -4.12 1.51
C THR A 117 -17.88 -5.55 1.44
N PRO A 118 -19.16 -5.77 1.07
CA PRO A 118 -19.68 -7.11 0.93
C PRO A 118 -18.91 -8.00 -0.06
N LYS A 119 -18.20 -7.38 -1.01
CA LYS A 119 -17.50 -8.09 -2.09
C LYS A 119 -15.99 -8.10 -1.95
N SER A 120 -15.41 -7.22 -1.14
CA SER A 120 -13.95 -7.09 -1.10
C SER A 120 -13.44 -6.42 0.17
N LEU A 121 -12.18 -6.69 0.47
CA LEU A 121 -11.43 -6.05 1.52
C LEU A 121 -10.31 -5.26 0.86
N ARG A 122 -10.15 -3.99 1.22
CA ARG A 122 -9.11 -3.13 0.66
C ARG A 122 -8.46 -2.29 1.74
N ILE A 123 -7.16 -2.09 1.60
CA ILE A 123 -6.41 -1.17 2.46
C ILE A 123 -6.12 0.08 1.64
N ARG A 124 -6.29 1.25 2.25
CA ARG A 124 -5.98 2.52 1.60
C ARG A 124 -5.30 3.46 2.56
N LYS A 125 -4.63 4.45 2.00
CA LYS A 125 -4.13 5.56 2.80
C LYS A 125 -5.30 6.42 3.26
N SER A 126 -5.20 6.99 4.46
CA SER A 126 -6.23 7.92 4.95
C SER A 126 -6.33 9.17 4.08
N ILE A 127 -5.21 9.64 3.56
CA ILE A 127 -5.16 10.72 2.57
C ILE A 127 -4.88 10.10 1.21
N LEU A 128 -5.84 10.15 0.30
CA LEU A 128 -5.75 9.47 -0.99
C LEU A 128 -4.83 10.18 -1.97
N ASN A 129 -4.86 11.51 -2.01
CA ASN A 129 -4.06 12.28 -2.95
C ASN A 129 -2.58 12.24 -2.56
N ASN A 130 -1.74 11.88 -3.50
CA ASN A 130 -0.30 11.74 -3.26
C ASN A 130 0.37 13.05 -2.81
N ASN A 131 0.01 14.15 -3.43
CA ASN A 131 0.58 15.45 -3.08
C ASN A 131 0.18 15.87 -1.66
N ASP A 132 -1.07 15.60 -1.29
CA ASP A 132 -1.56 15.91 0.06
C ASP A 132 -0.89 15.03 1.11
N ARG A 133 -0.64 13.76 0.80
CA ARG A 133 0.11 12.88 1.70
C ARG A 133 1.52 13.41 1.91
N LEU A 134 2.18 13.81 0.84
CA LEU A 134 3.54 14.35 0.92
C LEU A 134 3.58 15.64 1.75
N ARG A 135 2.61 16.52 1.56
CA ARG A 135 2.49 17.75 2.36
C ARG A 135 2.29 17.44 3.84
N ALA A 136 1.39 16.49 4.14
CA ALA A 136 1.11 16.08 5.51
C ALA A 136 2.36 15.46 6.17
N TYR A 137 3.07 14.60 5.44
CA TYR A 137 4.30 13.99 5.91
C TYR A 137 5.37 15.05 6.21
N ASN A 138 5.58 15.99 5.30
CA ASN A 138 6.57 17.04 5.47
C ASN A 138 6.22 17.98 6.62
N ARG A 139 4.92 18.26 6.81
CA ARG A 139 4.44 19.06 7.94
C ARG A 139 4.72 18.36 9.28
N ALA A 140 4.41 17.07 9.36
CA ALA A 140 4.66 16.29 10.57
C ALA A 140 6.16 16.22 10.88
N LYS A 141 6.99 16.00 9.87
CA LYS A 141 8.45 15.97 10.00
C LYS A 141 8.99 17.32 10.51
N LYS A 142 8.46 18.40 9.97
CA LYS A 142 8.86 19.74 10.41
C LYS A 142 8.51 19.99 11.88
N LEU A 143 7.32 19.56 12.31
CA LEU A 143 6.90 19.71 13.71
C LEU A 143 7.79 18.90 14.66
N VAL A 144 8.16 17.68 14.28
CA VAL A 144 9.09 16.86 15.08
C VAL A 144 10.44 17.55 15.21
N ASN A 145 11.00 18.06 14.12
CA ASN A 145 12.27 18.76 14.14
C ASN A 145 12.21 20.02 15.01
N MET A 146 11.09 20.74 14.98
CA MET A 146 10.91 21.93 15.84
C MET A 146 10.89 21.55 17.32
N LYS A 147 10.27 20.44 17.68
CA LYS A 147 10.25 19.96 19.07
C LYS A 147 11.66 19.61 19.56
N PHE A 148 12.47 18.99 18.72
CA PHE A 148 13.85 18.67 19.07
C PHE A 148 14.73 19.93 19.21
N ASN A 149 14.47 20.98 18.44
CA ASN A 149 15.23 22.21 18.49
C ASN A 149 14.85 23.11 19.67
N LEU A 150 13.75 22.83 20.35
CA LEU A 150 13.29 23.61 21.50
C LEU A 150 13.76 23.08 22.87
N VAL A 151 14.49 21.98 22.84
CA VAL A 151 15.01 21.36 24.08
C VAL A 151 16.40 21.91 24.41
#